data_97d3485ef5e4174785abbe532f404cb2
#
_entry.id   97d3485ef5e4174785abbe532f404cb2
#
_cell.length_a   1.000
_cell.length_b   1.000
_cell.length_c   1.000
_cell.angle_alpha   90.00
_cell.angle_beta   90.00
_cell.angle_gamma   90.00
#
_symmetry.space_group_name_H-M   'P 1'
#
loop_
_entity.id
_entity.type
_entity.pdbx_description
1 polymer ?
#
loop_
_entity_poly.entity_id
_entity_poly.type
_entity_poly.pdbx_seq_one_letter_code
_entity_poly.pdbx_strand_id
1 'polypeptide(L)'
;MEKNKMPSQLSEITEEETRKVYDEFFEHAMHLLNDHQKPVELVAGTMIAIAQRMYKTQLSEEEYEDMMEVIKDAPVKPYNIKKVRLN
;
A
#
# COMPACT_ATOMS: atom_id res chain seq x y z
N MET A 1 1.32 -19.25 -17.42
CA MET A 1 1.50 -18.06 -17.31
C MET A 1 2.45 -17.72 -16.30
N GLU A 2 3.16 -16.80 -16.38
CA GLU A 2 3.95 -16.51 -15.44
C GLU A 2 3.46 -15.74 -14.53
N LYS A 3 3.06 -16.15 -13.53
CA LYS A 3 2.53 -15.44 -12.57
C LYS A 3 3.57 -14.69 -11.94
N ASN A 4 4.76 -14.86 -12.02
CA ASN A 4 5.64 -14.25 -11.26
C ASN A 4 6.33 -13.22 -12.00
N LYS A 5 5.72 -12.30 -12.55
CA LYS A 5 6.31 -11.26 -13.14
C LYS A 5 6.65 -10.15 -12.26
N MET A 6 6.23 -10.19 -11.04
CA MET A 6 6.46 -9.10 -10.12
C MET A 6 7.90 -8.69 -10.00
N PRO A 7 8.82 -9.52 -9.83
CA PRO A 7 10.20 -9.09 -9.68
C PRO A 7 10.73 -8.39 -10.92
N SER A 8 10.39 -8.86 -12.08
CA SER A 8 10.82 -8.27 -13.27
C SER A 8 10.15 -6.97 -13.49
N GLN A 9 8.92 -6.85 -13.17
CA GLN A 9 8.18 -5.63 -13.33
C GLN A 9 8.71 -4.57 -12.39
N LEU A 10 9.09 -4.95 -11.19
CA LEU A 10 9.58 -4.00 -10.24
C LEU A 10 10.84 -3.32 -10.74
N SER A 11 11.66 -4.00 -11.46
CA SER A 11 12.88 -3.39 -11.92
C SER A 11 12.63 -2.38 -13.01
N GLU A 12 11.44 -2.37 -13.59
CA GLU A 12 11.10 -1.41 -14.62
C GLU A 12 10.25 -0.27 -14.11
N ILE A 13 9.88 -0.28 -12.86
CA ILE A 13 9.03 0.77 -12.33
C ILE A 13 9.87 1.96 -11.95
N THR A 14 9.49 3.14 -12.39
CA THR A 14 10.23 4.35 -12.09
C THR A 14 9.74 4.98 -10.81
N GLU A 15 10.52 5.87 -10.26
CA GLU A 15 10.11 6.60 -9.07
C GLU A 15 8.91 7.46 -9.38
N GLU A 16 8.83 7.99 -10.56
CA GLU A 16 7.72 8.82 -10.94
C GLU A 16 6.43 8.02 -10.98
N GLU A 17 6.47 6.81 -11.51
CA GLU A 17 5.31 5.97 -11.54
C GLU A 17 4.89 5.61 -10.14
N THR A 18 5.83 5.30 -9.26
CA THR A 18 5.53 4.98 -7.89
C THR A 18 4.84 6.15 -7.20
N ARG A 19 5.34 7.36 -7.45
CA ARG A 19 4.76 8.53 -6.82
C ARG A 19 3.33 8.77 -7.30
N LYS A 20 3.07 8.55 -8.59
CA LYS A 20 1.74 8.75 -9.12
C LYS A 20 0.76 7.78 -8.50
N VAL A 21 1.14 6.52 -8.40
CA VAL A 21 0.27 5.52 -7.80
C VAL A 21 0.03 5.83 -6.34
N TYR A 22 1.10 6.23 -5.63
CA TYR A 22 0.96 6.58 -4.22
C TYR A 22 -0.01 7.75 -4.09
N ASP A 23 0.14 8.77 -4.91
CA ASP A 23 -0.70 9.95 -4.81
C ASP A 23 -2.17 9.62 -5.05
N GLU A 24 -2.46 8.74 -5.97
CA GLU A 24 -3.84 8.37 -6.24
C GLU A 24 -4.45 7.66 -5.05
N PHE A 25 -3.72 6.72 -4.45
CA PHE A 25 -4.25 6.02 -3.30
C PHE A 25 -4.36 6.96 -2.10
N PHE A 26 -3.36 7.81 -1.92
CA PHE A 26 -3.35 8.73 -0.79
C PHE A 26 -4.51 9.72 -0.91
N GLU A 27 -4.75 10.23 -2.10
CA GLU A 27 -5.83 11.17 -2.32
C GLU A 27 -7.16 10.53 -2.00
N HIS A 28 -7.37 9.30 -2.42
CA HIS A 28 -8.62 8.62 -2.16
C HIS A 28 -8.76 8.34 -0.67
N ALA A 29 -7.68 7.96 -0.01
CA ALA A 29 -7.72 7.72 1.43
C ALA A 29 -8.08 9.00 2.17
N MET A 30 -7.50 10.14 1.76
CA MET A 30 -7.81 11.41 2.39
C MET A 30 -9.27 11.79 2.18
N HIS A 31 -9.81 11.47 1.01
CA HIS A 31 -11.20 11.71 0.72
C HIS A 31 -12.09 10.91 1.69
N LEU A 32 -11.77 9.66 1.92
CA LEU A 32 -12.55 8.85 2.84
C LEU A 32 -12.43 9.36 4.27
N LEU A 33 -11.26 9.79 4.67
CA LEU A 33 -11.05 10.23 6.04
C LEU A 33 -11.68 11.58 6.29
N ASN A 34 -11.51 12.51 5.38
CA ASN A 34 -11.93 13.89 5.64
C ASN A 34 -13.28 14.24 5.09
N ASP A 35 -13.63 13.76 3.90
CA ASP A 35 -14.92 14.09 3.32
C ASP A 35 -16.02 13.18 3.82
N HIS A 36 -15.72 11.89 4.00
CA HIS A 36 -16.69 10.96 4.47
C HIS A 36 -16.50 10.63 5.94
N GLN A 37 -15.51 11.23 6.57
CA GLN A 37 -15.26 11.10 7.99
C GLN A 37 -15.16 9.66 8.48
N LYS A 38 -14.55 8.79 7.70
CA LYS A 38 -14.35 7.42 8.13
C LYS A 38 -13.17 7.35 9.09
N PRO A 39 -13.20 6.47 10.06
CA PRO A 39 -12.10 6.38 11.02
C PRO A 39 -10.81 5.90 10.35
N VAL A 40 -9.69 6.39 10.85
CA VAL A 40 -8.39 6.02 10.32
C VAL A 40 -8.18 4.52 10.36
N GLU A 41 -8.55 3.87 11.45
CA GLU A 41 -8.37 2.44 11.58
C GLU A 41 -9.12 1.69 10.51
N LEU A 42 -10.29 2.15 10.15
CA LEU A 42 -11.07 1.48 9.13
C LEU A 42 -10.44 1.64 7.77
N VAL A 43 -10.01 2.85 7.42
CA VAL A 43 -9.44 3.09 6.12
C VAL A 43 -8.09 2.38 6.00
N ALA A 44 -7.24 2.52 6.99
CA ALA A 44 -5.91 1.92 6.95
C ALA A 44 -6.00 0.40 6.97
N GLY A 45 -6.86 -0.13 7.83
CA GLY A 45 -7.02 -1.58 7.91
C GLY A 45 -7.55 -2.17 6.63
N THR A 46 -8.47 -1.48 5.99
CA THR A 46 -9.03 -1.94 4.72
C THR A 46 -7.96 -1.91 3.63
N MET A 47 -7.13 -0.88 3.61
CA MET A 47 -6.06 -0.81 2.64
C MET A 47 -5.09 -1.98 2.79
N ILE A 48 -4.76 -2.31 4.02
CA ILE A 48 -3.87 -3.44 4.27
C ILE A 48 -4.54 -4.73 3.82
N ALA A 49 -5.82 -4.89 4.13
CA ALA A 49 -6.53 -6.11 3.76
C ALA A 49 -6.56 -6.30 2.24
N ILE A 50 -6.79 -5.22 1.51
CA ILE A 50 -6.81 -5.29 0.07
C ILE A 50 -5.43 -5.65 -0.44
N ALA A 51 -4.40 -5.00 0.09
CA ALA A 51 -3.03 -5.26 -0.36
C ALA A 51 -2.63 -6.71 -0.08
N GLN A 52 -2.99 -7.23 1.08
CA GLN A 52 -2.66 -8.60 1.40
C GLN A 52 -3.33 -9.56 0.46
N ARG A 53 -4.55 -9.27 0.09
CA ARG A 53 -5.28 -10.12 -0.80
C ARG A 53 -4.65 -10.11 -2.19
N MET A 54 -4.18 -8.98 -2.64
CA MET A 54 -3.52 -8.88 -3.91
C MET A 54 -2.23 -9.68 -3.91
N TYR A 55 -1.45 -9.59 -2.83
CA TYR A 55 -0.22 -10.34 -2.75
C TYR A 55 -0.52 -11.86 -2.71
N LYS A 56 -1.52 -12.25 -1.95
CA LYS A 56 -1.85 -13.66 -1.87
C LYS A 56 -2.32 -14.22 -3.21
N THR A 57 -2.89 -13.39 -4.03
CA THR A 57 -3.35 -13.81 -5.33
C THR A 57 -2.17 -14.03 -6.29
N GLN A 58 -1.13 -13.22 -6.16
CA GLN A 58 -0.04 -13.28 -7.08
C GLN A 58 1.17 -14.08 -6.62
N LEU A 59 1.39 -14.23 -5.35
CA LEU A 59 2.59 -14.85 -4.84
C LEU A 59 2.32 -16.24 -4.28
N SER A 60 3.33 -17.08 -4.27
CA SER A 60 3.21 -18.37 -3.61
C SER A 60 3.17 -18.10 -2.12
N GLU A 61 2.84 -19.13 -1.34
CA GLU A 61 2.74 -18.96 0.08
C GLU A 61 4.07 -18.55 0.67
N GLU A 62 5.15 -19.11 0.20
CA GLU A 62 6.45 -18.77 0.70
C GLU A 62 6.81 -17.35 0.31
N GLU A 63 6.55 -16.96 -0.91
CA GLU A 63 6.81 -15.60 -1.37
C GLU A 63 5.98 -14.59 -0.59
N TYR A 64 4.75 -14.97 -0.28
CA TYR A 64 3.87 -14.08 0.47
C TYR A 64 4.44 -13.84 1.87
N GLU A 65 4.91 -14.90 2.52
CA GLU A 65 5.45 -14.75 3.84
C GLU A 65 6.72 -13.93 3.84
N ASP A 66 7.54 -14.09 2.83
CA ASP A 66 8.76 -13.30 2.71
C ASP A 66 8.40 -11.83 2.51
N MET A 67 7.38 -11.55 1.71
CA MET A 67 6.97 -10.19 1.47
C MET A 67 6.43 -9.55 2.74
N MET A 68 5.66 -10.29 3.52
CA MET A 68 5.13 -9.75 4.76
C MET A 68 6.26 -9.43 5.75
N GLU A 69 7.31 -10.21 5.73
CA GLU A 69 8.44 -9.94 6.59
C GLU A 69 9.14 -8.67 6.16
N VAL A 70 9.32 -8.47 4.87
CA VAL A 70 9.93 -7.26 4.36
C VAL A 70 9.11 -6.04 4.77
N ILE A 71 7.79 -6.15 4.62
CA ILE A 71 6.93 -5.04 4.96
C ILE A 71 6.97 -4.75 6.45
N LYS A 72 6.95 -5.80 7.25
CA LYS A 72 6.94 -5.62 8.68
C LYS A 72 8.21 -4.95 9.16
N ASP A 73 9.34 -5.25 8.56
CA ASP A 73 10.61 -4.72 9.01
C ASP A 73 10.99 -3.41 8.34
N ALA A 74 10.24 -2.96 7.39
CA ALA A 74 10.58 -1.72 6.69
C ALA A 74 10.38 -0.52 7.60
N PRO A 75 11.29 0.43 7.60
CA PRO A 75 11.12 1.61 8.43
C PRO A 75 10.02 2.50 7.87
N VAL A 76 9.15 2.98 8.72
CA VAL A 76 8.04 3.82 8.29
C VAL A 76 8.04 5.10 9.10
N LYS A 77 7.97 6.25 8.41
CA LYS A 77 7.93 7.50 9.08
C LYS A 77 6.51 7.99 9.13
N PRO A 78 6.00 8.33 10.27
CA PRO A 78 4.60 8.77 10.34
C PRO A 78 4.42 10.10 9.64
N TYR A 79 3.20 10.37 9.21
CA TYR A 79 2.91 11.64 8.59
C TYR A 79 2.91 12.75 9.66
N ASN A 80 3.21 13.95 9.22
CA ASN A 80 3.13 15.10 10.11
C ASN A 80 1.69 15.54 10.10
N ILE A 81 0.95 15.37 11.18
CA ILE A 81 -0.47 15.64 11.21
C ILE A 81 -0.76 17.10 11.01
N LYS A 82 0.18 18.00 11.17
CA LYS A 82 -0.09 19.38 10.92
C LYS A 82 -0.13 19.65 9.43
N LYS A 83 0.48 18.80 8.62
CA LYS A 83 0.43 18.98 7.22
C LYS A 83 -0.57 18.06 6.55
N VAL A 84 -0.92 16.95 7.18
CA VAL A 84 -1.85 16.00 6.60
C VAL A 84 -3.03 15.93 7.50
N ARG A 85 -4.27 16.13 7.00
CA ARG A 85 -5.41 16.09 7.84
C ARG A 85 -5.89 14.71 7.96
N LEU A 86 -5.77 14.07 9.11
CA LEU A 86 -6.31 12.78 9.36
C LEU A 86 -7.39 12.94 10.40
N ASN A 87 -8.56 12.53 10.11
CA ASN A 87 -9.61 12.69 11.08
C ASN A 87 -9.52 11.60 12.13
#